data_10901882794fecc4fa0c39ef15dfa2ba
#
_entry.id   10901882794fecc4fa0c39ef15dfa2ba
#
_cell.length_a   1.000
_cell.length_b   1.000
_cell.length_c   1.000
_cell.angle_alpha   90.00
_cell.angle_beta   90.00
_cell.angle_gamma   90.00
#
_symmetry.space_group_name_H-M   'P 1'
#
loop_
_entity.id
_entity.type
_entity.pdbx_description
1 polymer ?
#
loop_
_entity_poly.entity_id
_entity_poly.type
_entity_poly.pdbx_seq_one_letter_code
_entity_poly.pdbx_strand_id
1 'polypeptide(L)'
;MYNISLLCPTRNRVDGLIRMWASAIDMASDPSQIELVLYVDHDDAATLDLLQSEQMDRVSVIVSDPNHKEIYSNLHNICCQKANADIVFSCADDLVFRSRDWDKIVLDKFSEIEDKIAFLFPNDGHWGSKFGTHGFFHKNWFNALGYLSPALFTVDYSDNYINDIAKAINRSFYMENIFIEHMHWTFGKMEFDQTAREAHDRRSNTNNASIYRNFETMQQQREDIQKLLNTIKGVG
;
A
#
# COMPACT_ATOMS: atom_id res chain seq x y z
N MET A 1 -16.44 12.58 5.69
CA MET A 1 -15.85 11.79 4.57
C MET A 1 -14.34 11.92 4.75
N TYR A 2 -13.58 10.83 4.71
CA TYR A 2 -12.12 10.90 4.84
C TYR A 2 -11.46 11.35 3.54
N ASN A 3 -10.28 11.97 3.65
CA ASN A 3 -9.48 12.39 2.50
C ASN A 3 -8.49 11.31 2.08
N ILE A 4 -7.92 10.59 3.05
CA ILE A 4 -6.92 9.54 2.80
C ILE A 4 -7.22 8.30 3.64
N SER A 5 -7.18 7.12 3.01
CA SER A 5 -7.26 5.82 3.68
C SER A 5 -5.89 5.13 3.64
N LEU A 6 -5.34 4.79 4.81
CA LEU A 6 -4.15 3.96 4.93
C LEU A 6 -4.56 2.49 4.86
N LEU A 7 -4.13 1.77 3.85
CA LEU A 7 -4.45 0.36 3.63
C LEU A 7 -3.32 -0.49 4.23
N CYS A 8 -3.56 -1.14 5.36
CA CYS A 8 -2.50 -1.82 6.10
C CYS A 8 -2.85 -3.29 6.40
N PRO A 9 -2.42 -4.22 5.56
CA PRO A 9 -2.34 -5.62 5.96
C PRO A 9 -1.33 -5.78 7.11
N THR A 10 -1.73 -6.46 8.18
CA THR A 10 -0.88 -6.67 9.36
C THR A 10 -1.00 -8.09 9.88
N ARG A 11 0.09 -8.59 10.50
CA ARG A 11 0.13 -9.91 11.13
C ARG A 11 1.18 -9.95 12.24
N ASN A 12 0.74 -10.19 13.49
CA ASN A 12 1.60 -10.37 14.68
C ASN A 12 2.60 -9.22 14.92
N ARG A 13 2.22 -7.96 14.60
CA ARG A 13 3.08 -6.77 14.72
C ARG A 13 2.37 -5.62 15.42
N VAL A 14 1.76 -5.88 16.57
CA VAL A 14 0.98 -4.89 17.34
C VAL A 14 1.77 -3.59 17.57
N ASP A 15 3.02 -3.67 18.06
CA ASP A 15 3.85 -2.48 18.31
C ASP A 15 4.18 -1.71 17.03
N GLY A 16 4.40 -2.43 15.93
CA GLY A 16 4.61 -1.84 14.62
C GLY A 16 3.38 -1.07 14.13
N LEU A 17 2.23 -1.71 14.21
CA LEU A 17 0.93 -1.13 13.85
C LEU A 17 0.62 0.13 14.67
N ILE A 18 0.78 0.08 15.99
CA ILE A 18 0.56 1.24 16.88
C ILE A 18 1.51 2.37 16.51
N ARG A 19 2.80 2.09 16.33
CA ARG A 19 3.81 3.08 15.97
C ARG A 19 3.51 3.72 14.62
N MET A 20 3.17 2.92 13.61
CA MET A 20 2.81 3.40 12.27
C MET A 20 1.61 4.33 12.37
N TRP A 21 0.50 3.90 12.99
CA TRP A 21 -0.72 4.69 13.10
C TRP A 21 -0.50 5.97 13.90
N ALA A 22 0.13 5.90 15.07
CA ALA A 22 0.44 7.09 15.88
C ALA A 22 1.27 8.10 15.09
N SER A 23 2.34 7.66 14.41
CA SER A 23 3.17 8.57 13.62
C SER A 23 2.43 9.19 12.44
N ALA A 24 1.54 8.43 11.78
CA ALA A 24 0.73 8.96 10.68
C ALA A 24 -0.18 10.10 11.15
N ILE A 25 -0.83 9.92 12.29
CA ILE A 25 -1.74 10.90 12.90
C ILE A 25 -0.99 12.12 13.45
N ASP A 26 0.14 11.91 14.16
CA ASP A 26 0.93 13.00 14.74
C ASP A 26 1.54 13.93 13.68
N MET A 27 1.84 13.40 12.50
CA MET A 27 2.47 14.13 11.40
C MET A 27 1.45 14.71 10.41
N ALA A 28 0.18 14.36 10.50
CA ALA A 28 -0.85 14.87 9.62
C ALA A 28 -1.24 16.33 9.95
N SER A 29 -1.61 17.09 8.92
CA SER A 29 -2.16 18.44 9.09
C SER A 29 -3.62 18.39 9.56
N ASP A 30 -4.41 17.43 9.08
CA ASP A 30 -5.77 17.16 9.56
C ASP A 30 -5.97 15.67 9.86
N PRO A 31 -5.60 15.24 11.09
CA PRO A 31 -5.76 13.84 11.51
C PRO A 31 -7.20 13.31 11.42
N SER A 32 -8.21 14.21 11.49
CA SER A 32 -9.62 13.82 11.45
C SER A 32 -10.06 13.29 10.08
N GLN A 33 -9.30 13.60 9.03
CA GLN A 33 -9.59 13.24 7.64
C GLN A 33 -8.84 11.97 7.19
N ILE A 34 -8.19 11.26 8.13
CA ILE A 34 -7.43 10.05 7.84
C ILE A 34 -8.12 8.86 8.50
N GLU A 35 -8.31 7.78 7.75
CA GLU A 35 -8.74 6.49 8.26
C GLU A 35 -7.68 5.42 8.04
N LEU A 36 -7.73 4.38 8.87
CA LEU A 36 -6.94 3.17 8.74
C LEU A 36 -7.86 2.00 8.36
N VAL A 37 -7.51 1.29 7.31
CA VAL A 37 -8.19 0.07 6.88
C VAL A 37 -7.24 -1.11 7.04
N LEU A 38 -7.54 -1.96 8.01
CA LEU A 38 -6.74 -3.13 8.36
C LEU A 38 -7.26 -4.39 7.68
N TYR A 39 -6.33 -5.20 7.19
CA TYR A 39 -6.57 -6.62 6.94
C TYR A 39 -5.78 -7.42 7.96
N VAL A 40 -6.48 -8.23 8.78
CA VAL A 40 -5.90 -8.97 9.90
C VAL A 40 -6.17 -10.46 9.67
N ASP A 41 -5.16 -11.29 9.80
CA ASP A 41 -5.35 -12.73 9.73
C ASP A 41 -6.18 -13.23 10.92
N HIS A 42 -7.12 -14.16 10.69
CA HIS A 42 -8.03 -14.67 11.70
C HIS A 42 -7.34 -15.36 12.89
N ASP A 43 -6.11 -15.80 12.71
CA ASP A 43 -5.27 -16.44 13.73
C ASP A 43 -4.28 -15.47 14.40
N ASP A 44 -4.32 -14.17 14.08
CA ASP A 44 -3.55 -13.11 14.74
C ASP A 44 -4.27 -12.64 16.02
N ALA A 45 -4.22 -13.46 17.05
CA ALA A 45 -4.90 -13.17 18.32
C ALA A 45 -4.44 -11.85 18.94
N ALA A 46 -3.15 -11.53 18.87
CA ALA A 46 -2.60 -10.33 19.50
C ALA A 46 -3.17 -9.03 18.88
N THR A 47 -3.26 -8.96 17.55
CA THR A 47 -3.86 -7.81 16.87
C THR A 47 -5.37 -7.75 17.10
N LEU A 48 -6.06 -8.89 17.08
CA LEU A 48 -7.50 -8.94 17.32
C LEU A 48 -7.85 -8.54 18.77
N ASP A 49 -7.07 -8.95 19.76
CA ASP A 49 -7.23 -8.55 21.17
C ASP A 49 -7.00 -7.04 21.36
N LEU A 50 -5.98 -6.46 20.73
CA LEU A 50 -5.77 -5.01 20.71
C LEU A 50 -7.03 -4.27 20.20
N LEU A 51 -7.54 -4.69 19.04
CA LEU A 51 -8.70 -4.05 18.40
C LEU A 51 -10.01 -4.20 19.18
N GLN A 52 -10.11 -5.22 20.05
CA GLN A 52 -11.24 -5.40 20.97
C GLN A 52 -11.08 -4.60 22.26
N SER A 53 -9.85 -4.46 22.76
CA SER A 53 -9.55 -3.82 24.05
C SER A 53 -9.46 -2.31 23.96
N GLU A 54 -9.03 -1.78 22.83
CA GLU A 54 -8.90 -0.36 22.56
C GLU A 54 -9.86 0.09 21.46
N GLN A 55 -10.67 1.09 21.75
CA GLN A 55 -11.49 1.73 20.74
C GLN A 55 -10.60 2.61 19.86
N MET A 56 -10.08 2.03 18.80
CA MET A 56 -9.31 2.78 17.81
C MET A 56 -10.26 3.55 16.90
N ASP A 57 -10.32 4.86 17.06
CA ASP A 57 -11.13 5.73 16.22
C ASP A 57 -10.66 5.70 14.76
N ARG A 58 -11.61 5.71 13.82
CA ARG A 58 -11.36 5.77 12.37
C ARG A 58 -10.59 4.56 11.83
N VAL A 59 -10.76 3.41 12.47
CA VAL A 59 -10.19 2.13 12.03
C VAL A 59 -11.30 1.21 11.55
N SER A 60 -11.16 0.71 10.33
CA SER A 60 -11.99 -0.35 9.77
C SER A 60 -11.20 -1.63 9.68
N VAL A 61 -11.78 -2.75 10.09
CA VAL A 61 -11.09 -4.03 10.14
C VAL A 61 -11.74 -5.04 9.20
N ILE A 62 -10.92 -5.77 8.48
CA ILE A 62 -11.30 -6.94 7.68
C ILE A 62 -10.52 -8.12 8.28
N VAL A 63 -11.23 -9.13 8.75
CA VAL A 63 -10.61 -10.36 9.26
C VAL A 63 -10.64 -11.41 8.16
N SER A 64 -9.51 -12.10 7.95
CA SER A 64 -9.41 -13.14 6.93
C SER A 64 -10.36 -14.31 7.18
N ASP A 65 -10.85 -14.92 6.10
CA ASP A 65 -11.63 -16.17 6.19
C ASP A 65 -10.67 -17.33 6.56
N PRO A 66 -10.95 -18.10 7.64
CA PRO A 66 -10.12 -19.26 8.01
C PRO A 66 -10.07 -20.35 6.95
N ASN A 67 -11.07 -20.40 6.06
CA ASN A 67 -11.16 -21.39 4.99
C ASN A 67 -10.58 -20.93 3.66
N HIS A 68 -10.14 -19.67 3.57
CA HIS A 68 -9.59 -19.07 2.35
C HIS A 68 -8.35 -18.25 2.65
N LYS A 69 -7.22 -18.66 2.07
CA LYS A 69 -5.95 -17.90 2.20
C LYS A 69 -5.79 -16.98 1.00
N GLU A 70 -5.87 -15.68 1.28
CA GLU A 70 -5.61 -14.66 0.27
C GLU A 70 -4.15 -14.63 -0.16
N ILE A 71 -3.93 -14.31 -1.43
CA ILE A 71 -2.58 -14.03 -1.93
C ILE A 71 -2.13 -12.64 -1.46
N TYR A 72 -0.86 -12.51 -1.06
CA TYR A 72 -0.34 -11.27 -0.45
C TYR A 72 -0.62 -10.02 -1.31
N SER A 73 -0.39 -10.09 -2.62
CA SER A 73 -0.62 -8.96 -3.52
C SER A 73 -2.09 -8.51 -3.62
N ASN A 74 -3.04 -9.33 -3.15
CA ASN A 74 -4.47 -8.97 -3.13
C ASN A 74 -4.90 -8.22 -1.86
N LEU A 75 -4.10 -8.24 -0.79
CA LEU A 75 -4.52 -7.70 0.51
C LEU A 75 -4.81 -6.20 0.45
N HIS A 76 -3.98 -5.42 -0.25
CA HIS A 76 -4.23 -3.99 -0.45
C HIS A 76 -5.46 -3.73 -1.33
N ASN A 77 -5.77 -4.61 -2.29
CA ASN A 77 -6.99 -4.49 -3.11
C ASN A 77 -8.25 -4.67 -2.25
N ILE A 78 -8.24 -5.65 -1.36
CA ILE A 78 -9.34 -5.90 -0.41
C ILE A 78 -9.54 -4.70 0.52
N CYS A 79 -8.44 -4.15 1.07
CA CYS A 79 -8.50 -2.93 1.87
C CYS A 79 -9.02 -1.74 1.06
N CYS A 80 -8.60 -1.59 -0.20
CA CYS A 80 -9.04 -0.50 -1.08
C CYS A 80 -10.55 -0.54 -1.35
N GLN A 81 -11.14 -1.72 -1.50
CA GLN A 81 -12.59 -1.87 -1.66
C GLN A 81 -13.37 -1.42 -0.43
N LYS A 82 -12.79 -1.57 0.76
CA LYS A 82 -13.40 -1.16 2.04
C LYS A 82 -13.18 0.31 2.38
N ALA A 83 -12.15 0.93 1.82
CA ALA A 83 -11.76 2.31 2.09
C ALA A 83 -12.86 3.32 1.71
N ASN A 84 -13.03 4.38 2.52
CA ASN A 84 -14.03 5.42 2.28
C ASN A 84 -13.44 6.66 1.59
N ALA A 85 -12.12 6.89 1.67
CA ALA A 85 -11.48 8.01 1.00
C ALA A 85 -11.24 7.75 -0.48
N ASP A 86 -11.11 8.82 -1.28
CA ASP A 86 -10.75 8.72 -2.69
C ASP A 86 -9.24 8.50 -2.89
N ILE A 87 -8.40 8.98 -1.96
CA ILE A 87 -6.97 8.71 -1.98
C ILE A 87 -6.65 7.58 -1.01
N VAL A 88 -5.91 6.60 -1.48
CA VAL A 88 -5.48 5.45 -0.69
C VAL A 88 -3.95 5.35 -0.67
N PHE A 89 -3.38 4.86 0.42
CA PHE A 89 -1.96 4.60 0.58
C PHE A 89 -1.72 3.11 0.83
N SER A 90 -0.91 2.47 0.00
CA SER A 90 -0.48 1.08 0.22
C SER A 90 0.49 1.03 1.42
N CYS A 91 -0.06 0.95 2.62
CA CYS A 91 0.64 1.03 3.90
C CYS A 91 1.13 -0.33 4.38
N ALA A 92 2.07 -0.33 5.33
CA ALA A 92 2.53 -1.50 6.07
C ALA A 92 2.79 -1.13 7.53
N ASP A 93 2.78 -2.13 8.42
CA ASP A 93 2.96 -1.97 9.87
C ASP A 93 4.41 -1.65 10.29
N ASP A 94 5.34 -1.68 9.35
CA ASP A 94 6.76 -1.32 9.55
C ASP A 94 7.12 0.05 8.97
N LEU A 95 6.13 0.92 8.71
CA LEU A 95 6.35 2.30 8.29
C LEU A 95 6.32 3.27 9.49
N VAL A 96 7.06 4.38 9.37
CA VAL A 96 7.02 5.50 10.32
C VAL A 96 6.97 6.81 9.56
N PHE A 97 5.91 7.60 9.75
CA PHE A 97 5.75 8.90 9.14
C PHE A 97 6.65 9.92 9.86
N ARG A 98 7.49 10.62 9.11
CA ARG A 98 8.49 11.57 9.63
C ARG A 98 8.26 13.00 9.18
N SER A 99 7.53 13.22 8.09
CA SER A 99 7.26 14.57 7.57
C SER A 99 5.93 15.08 8.07
N ARG A 100 5.93 16.33 8.60
CA ARG A 100 4.69 17.04 8.93
C ARG A 100 3.92 17.40 7.66
N ASP A 101 2.61 17.49 7.82
CA ASP A 101 1.66 17.89 6.77
C ASP A 101 1.72 16.99 5.52
N TRP A 102 2.14 15.72 5.69
CA TRP A 102 2.27 14.76 4.60
C TRP A 102 0.95 14.57 3.83
N ASP A 103 -0.16 14.60 4.54
CA ASP A 103 -1.52 14.49 4.01
C ASP A 103 -1.85 15.66 3.08
N LYS A 104 -1.58 16.88 3.52
CA LYS A 104 -1.77 18.09 2.72
C LYS A 104 -0.92 18.06 1.44
N ILE A 105 0.36 17.69 1.55
CA ILE A 105 1.26 17.61 0.40
C ILE A 105 0.74 16.60 -0.65
N VAL A 106 0.21 15.46 -0.21
CA VAL A 106 -0.41 14.45 -1.09
C VAL A 106 -1.66 14.99 -1.77
N LEU A 107 -2.56 15.63 -1.00
CA LEU A 107 -3.79 16.24 -1.52
C LEU A 107 -3.49 17.33 -2.56
N ASP A 108 -2.56 18.24 -2.23
CA ASP A 108 -2.12 19.29 -3.14
C ASP A 108 -1.58 18.70 -4.44
N LYS A 109 -0.75 17.64 -4.37
CA LYS A 109 -0.20 16.99 -5.55
C LYS A 109 -1.27 16.33 -6.42
N PHE A 110 -2.23 15.61 -5.82
CA PHE A 110 -3.33 15.06 -6.60
C PHE A 110 -4.25 16.15 -7.18
N SER A 111 -4.34 17.32 -6.55
CA SER A 111 -5.15 18.44 -7.10
C SER A 111 -4.61 18.97 -8.42
N GLU A 112 -3.29 18.87 -8.65
CA GLU A 112 -2.62 19.28 -9.90
C GLU A 112 -2.87 18.29 -11.07
N ILE A 113 -3.31 17.06 -10.78
CA ILE A 113 -3.51 16.01 -11.79
C ILE A 113 -4.99 15.90 -12.10
N GLU A 114 -5.40 16.32 -13.30
CA GLU A 114 -6.82 16.41 -13.69
C GLU A 114 -7.53 15.06 -13.59
N ASP A 115 -6.96 14.02 -14.19
CA ASP A 115 -7.52 12.66 -14.23
C ASP A 115 -7.32 11.86 -12.92
N LYS A 116 -6.47 12.34 -12.01
CA LYS A 116 -6.08 11.69 -10.74
C LYS A 116 -5.36 10.34 -10.92
N ILE A 117 -4.97 9.95 -12.13
CA ILE A 117 -4.22 8.71 -12.39
C ILE A 117 -2.74 8.97 -12.12
N ALA A 118 -2.27 8.52 -10.96
CA ALA A 118 -0.86 8.65 -10.57
C ALA A 118 -0.49 7.66 -9.47
N PHE A 119 0.79 7.32 -9.43
CA PHE A 119 1.47 6.69 -8.32
C PHE A 119 2.42 7.72 -7.69
N LEU A 120 2.06 8.22 -6.49
CA LEU A 120 2.91 9.13 -5.73
C LEU A 120 3.61 8.33 -4.64
N PHE A 121 4.94 8.30 -4.61
CA PHE A 121 5.67 7.52 -3.64
C PHE A 121 6.63 8.38 -2.81
N PRO A 122 6.65 8.19 -1.47
CA PRO A 122 7.47 8.97 -0.55
C PRO A 122 8.94 8.53 -0.60
N ASN A 123 9.79 9.33 0.02
CA ASN A 123 11.12 8.89 0.41
C ASN A 123 10.99 7.86 1.55
N ASP A 124 11.40 6.62 1.29
CA ASP A 124 11.36 5.52 2.26
C ASP A 124 12.64 5.39 3.10
N GLY A 125 13.61 6.29 2.86
CA GLY A 125 14.91 6.29 3.51
C GLY A 125 15.89 5.26 2.95
N HIS A 126 15.56 4.60 1.82
CA HIS A 126 16.39 3.56 1.21
C HIS A 126 16.50 3.69 -0.32
N TRP A 127 15.37 3.65 -1.04
CA TRP A 127 15.37 3.65 -2.51
C TRP A 127 15.33 5.05 -3.13
N GLY A 128 14.86 6.05 -2.38
CA GLY A 128 14.72 7.43 -2.86
C GLY A 128 13.89 7.49 -4.14
N SER A 129 14.31 8.31 -5.10
CA SER A 129 13.59 8.50 -6.37
C SER A 129 13.62 7.31 -7.34
N LYS A 130 14.37 6.26 -7.04
CA LYS A 130 14.58 5.14 -7.95
C LYS A 130 13.40 4.18 -7.98
N PHE A 131 12.75 4.00 -6.80
CA PHE A 131 11.74 2.95 -6.61
C PHE A 131 10.80 3.27 -5.45
N GLY A 132 9.50 3.16 -5.68
CA GLY A 132 8.48 3.29 -4.63
C GLY A 132 8.07 1.92 -4.11
N THR A 133 8.38 1.61 -2.84
CA THR A 133 7.93 0.38 -2.17
C THR A 133 6.49 0.49 -1.71
N HIS A 134 6.07 1.69 -1.35
CA HIS A 134 4.73 2.06 -0.92
C HIS A 134 4.33 3.37 -1.62
N GLY A 135 3.03 3.60 -1.80
CA GLY A 135 2.63 4.84 -2.43
C GLY A 135 1.15 5.15 -2.36
N PHE A 136 0.84 6.37 -2.73
CA PHE A 136 -0.51 6.92 -2.78
C PHE A 136 -1.09 6.78 -4.18
N PHE A 137 -2.38 6.41 -4.21
CA PHE A 137 -3.18 6.31 -5.42
C PHE A 137 -4.49 7.05 -5.19
N HIS A 138 -5.07 7.57 -6.25
CA HIS A 138 -6.49 7.90 -6.25
C HIS A 138 -7.31 6.68 -6.70
N LYS A 139 -8.54 6.53 -6.22
CA LYS A 139 -9.44 5.41 -6.59
C LYS A 139 -9.69 5.32 -8.11
N ASN A 140 -9.46 6.38 -8.87
CA ASN A 140 -9.53 6.31 -10.32
C ASN A 140 -8.55 5.29 -10.91
N TRP A 141 -7.37 5.09 -10.29
CA TRP A 141 -6.46 4.00 -10.66
C TRP A 141 -7.11 2.63 -10.46
N PHE A 142 -7.68 2.41 -9.27
CA PHE A 142 -8.39 1.18 -8.95
C PHE A 142 -9.60 0.96 -9.87
N ASN A 143 -10.38 1.99 -10.13
CA ASN A 143 -11.56 1.93 -11.00
C ASN A 143 -11.19 1.59 -12.46
N ALA A 144 -10.05 2.08 -12.94
CA ALA A 144 -9.57 1.81 -14.29
C ALA A 144 -9.07 0.37 -14.47
N LEU A 145 -8.42 -0.20 -13.44
CA LEU A 145 -7.80 -1.53 -13.52
C LEU A 145 -8.63 -2.64 -12.85
N GLY A 146 -9.43 -2.31 -11.82
CA GLY A 146 -10.08 -3.24 -10.91
C GLY A 146 -9.23 -3.64 -9.71
N TYR A 147 -7.99 -3.10 -9.60
CA TYR A 147 -7.04 -3.37 -8.51
C TYR A 147 -5.95 -2.27 -8.44
N LEU A 148 -5.20 -2.23 -7.34
CA LEU A 148 -3.96 -1.45 -7.23
C LEU A 148 -2.80 -2.20 -7.89
N SER A 149 -2.69 -3.50 -7.64
CA SER A 149 -1.79 -4.44 -8.33
C SER A 149 -2.49 -5.79 -8.53
N PRO A 150 -2.10 -6.59 -9.55
CA PRO A 150 -2.75 -7.87 -9.80
C PRO A 150 -2.48 -8.88 -8.68
N ALA A 151 -3.46 -9.75 -8.41
CA ALA A 151 -3.38 -10.81 -7.40
C ALA A 151 -2.54 -12.01 -7.88
N LEU A 152 -1.25 -11.77 -8.18
CA LEU A 152 -0.34 -12.76 -8.76
C LEU A 152 0.84 -13.12 -7.84
N PHE A 153 1.21 -12.20 -6.93
CA PHE A 153 2.47 -12.28 -6.21
C PHE A 153 2.26 -12.66 -4.74
N THR A 154 3.03 -13.63 -4.26
CA THR A 154 2.91 -14.12 -2.89
C THR A 154 3.66 -13.30 -1.85
N VAL A 155 4.68 -12.53 -2.27
CA VAL A 155 5.47 -11.63 -1.41
C VAL A 155 5.96 -10.41 -2.19
N ASP A 156 6.89 -10.61 -3.14
CA ASP A 156 7.58 -9.56 -3.88
C ASP A 156 6.93 -9.30 -5.23
N TYR A 157 7.37 -8.24 -5.91
CA TYR A 157 7.03 -7.84 -7.30
C TYR A 157 5.70 -7.10 -7.50
N SER A 158 4.83 -6.97 -6.50
CA SER A 158 3.66 -6.08 -6.61
C SER A 158 4.08 -4.64 -6.82
N ASP A 159 5.08 -4.20 -6.05
CA ASP A 159 5.70 -2.88 -6.14
C ASP A 159 6.43 -2.67 -7.47
N ASN A 160 7.18 -3.68 -7.96
CA ASN A 160 7.78 -3.64 -9.29
C ASN A 160 6.73 -3.43 -10.38
N TYR A 161 5.64 -4.19 -10.32
CA TYR A 161 4.54 -4.08 -11.28
C TYR A 161 3.95 -2.67 -11.31
N ILE A 162 3.66 -2.10 -10.14
CA ILE A 162 3.13 -0.74 -9.99
C ILE A 162 4.11 0.30 -10.55
N ASN A 163 5.40 0.22 -10.15
CA ASN A 163 6.42 1.15 -10.62
C ASN A 163 6.55 1.14 -12.14
N ASP A 164 6.53 -0.04 -12.76
CA ASP A 164 6.73 -0.18 -14.20
C ASP A 164 5.54 0.39 -14.99
N ILE A 165 4.30 0.07 -14.60
CA ILE A 165 3.14 0.63 -15.30
C ILE A 165 3.00 2.13 -15.08
N ALA A 166 3.28 2.64 -13.87
CA ALA A 166 3.26 4.06 -13.58
C ALA A 166 4.31 4.85 -14.37
N LYS A 167 5.53 4.30 -14.49
CA LYS A 167 6.59 4.87 -15.33
C LYS A 167 6.23 4.86 -16.81
N ALA A 168 5.66 3.75 -17.30
CA ALA A 168 5.27 3.61 -18.72
C ALA A 168 4.22 4.64 -19.17
N ILE A 169 3.33 5.07 -18.26
CA ILE A 169 2.34 6.11 -18.53
C ILE A 169 2.77 7.52 -18.13
N ASN A 170 4.02 7.72 -17.67
CA ASN A 170 4.55 8.99 -17.13
C ASN A 170 3.73 9.55 -15.95
N ARG A 171 3.28 8.68 -15.05
CA ARG A 171 2.50 9.01 -13.85
C ARG A 171 3.12 8.50 -12.55
N SER A 172 4.43 8.33 -12.53
CA SER A 172 5.22 7.96 -11.35
C SER A 172 5.91 9.21 -10.79
N PHE A 173 5.54 9.64 -9.56
CA PHE A 173 6.04 10.87 -8.96
C PHE A 173 6.69 10.59 -7.61
N TYR A 174 7.98 10.90 -7.50
CA TYR A 174 8.71 10.85 -6.24
C TYR A 174 8.40 12.09 -5.41
N MET A 175 7.91 11.89 -4.20
CA MET A 175 7.55 12.93 -3.24
C MET A 175 8.73 13.14 -2.27
N GLU A 176 9.78 13.84 -2.72
CA GLU A 176 11.02 14.05 -1.94
C GLU A 176 10.76 14.68 -0.57
N ASN A 177 9.74 15.55 -0.49
CA ASN A 177 9.37 16.27 0.73
C ASN A 177 8.57 15.42 1.73
N ILE A 178 8.18 14.20 1.36
CA ILE A 178 7.48 13.28 2.24
C ILE A 178 8.45 12.16 2.61
N PHE A 179 8.84 12.11 3.88
CA PHE A 179 9.66 11.03 4.43
C PHE A 179 8.77 10.10 5.25
N ILE A 180 8.52 8.90 4.73
CA ILE A 180 7.86 7.79 5.42
C ILE A 180 8.88 6.67 5.50
N GLU A 181 9.52 6.55 6.66
CA GLU A 181 10.64 5.65 6.88
C GLU A 181 10.19 4.19 6.89
N HIS A 182 10.82 3.36 6.05
CA HIS A 182 10.57 1.91 6.02
C HIS A 182 11.52 1.20 7.00
N MET A 183 10.95 0.69 8.09
CA MET A 183 11.69 0.04 9.19
C MET A 183 11.95 -1.44 8.89
N HIS A 184 12.30 -1.77 7.66
CA HIS A 184 12.46 -3.16 7.24
C HIS A 184 13.74 -3.81 7.82
N TRP A 185 13.66 -5.09 8.18
CA TRP A 185 14.76 -5.85 8.79
C TRP A 185 16.01 -5.94 7.90
N THR A 186 15.87 -5.98 6.57
CA THR A 186 17.03 -6.00 5.66
C THR A 186 17.89 -4.76 5.76
N PHE A 187 17.36 -3.67 6.32
CA PHE A 187 18.08 -2.42 6.56
C PHE A 187 18.58 -2.29 8.01
N GLY A 188 18.42 -3.36 8.81
CA GLY A 188 18.82 -3.38 10.22
C GLY A 188 17.98 -2.48 11.12
N LYS A 189 16.76 -2.08 10.68
CA LYS A 189 15.90 -1.15 11.41
C LYS A 189 14.86 -1.85 12.28
N MET A 190 14.63 -3.14 12.10
CA MET A 190 13.81 -3.99 12.97
C MET A 190 14.37 -5.40 13.01
N GLU A 191 13.88 -6.19 13.96
CA GLU A 191 14.27 -7.59 14.10
C GLU A 191 13.71 -8.45 12.95
N PHE A 192 14.38 -9.57 12.67
CA PHE A 192 13.86 -10.61 11.78
C PHE A 192 12.86 -11.46 12.57
N ASP A 193 11.65 -10.94 12.71
CA ASP A 193 10.54 -11.53 13.49
C ASP A 193 9.88 -12.74 12.79
N GLN A 194 8.83 -13.29 13.40
CA GLN A 194 8.09 -14.43 12.83
C GLN A 194 7.46 -14.07 11.48
N THR A 195 6.85 -12.91 11.34
CA THR A 195 6.23 -12.44 10.09
C THR A 195 7.24 -12.30 8.97
N ALA A 196 8.45 -11.78 9.28
CA ALA A 196 9.56 -11.72 8.33
C ALA A 196 10.05 -13.12 7.92
N ARG A 197 10.11 -14.08 8.85
CA ARG A 197 10.42 -15.50 8.56
C ARG A 197 9.39 -16.12 7.64
N GLU A 198 8.11 -15.97 7.93
CA GLU A 198 7.04 -16.49 7.09
C GLU A 198 7.07 -15.88 5.67
N ALA A 199 7.36 -14.59 5.54
CA ALA A 199 7.55 -13.93 4.26
C ALA A 199 8.78 -14.47 3.51
N HIS A 200 9.89 -14.70 4.23
CA HIS A 200 11.10 -15.32 3.68
C HIS A 200 10.85 -16.74 3.16
N ASP A 201 10.11 -17.55 3.91
CA ASP A 201 9.76 -18.92 3.51
C ASP A 201 8.84 -18.91 2.28
N ARG A 202 7.84 -18.01 2.23
CA ARG A 202 7.00 -17.82 1.02
C ARG A 202 7.85 -17.43 -0.18
N ARG A 203 8.82 -16.52 -0.01
CA ARG A 203 9.76 -16.10 -1.06
C ARG A 203 10.59 -17.27 -1.60
N SER A 204 11.06 -18.13 -0.71
CA SER A 204 11.86 -19.30 -1.07
C SER A 204 11.05 -20.40 -1.78
N ASN A 205 9.74 -20.50 -1.48
CA ASN A 205 8.84 -21.51 -2.04
C ASN A 205 8.10 -21.05 -3.32
N THR A 206 8.22 -19.77 -3.71
CA THR A 206 7.53 -19.23 -4.88
C THR A 206 8.50 -18.42 -5.73
N ASN A 207 8.59 -18.76 -7.01
CA ASN A 207 9.43 -17.99 -7.93
C ASN A 207 8.66 -16.79 -8.49
N ASN A 208 8.44 -15.76 -7.64
CA ASN A 208 7.77 -14.52 -8.04
C ASN A 208 8.48 -13.81 -9.20
N ALA A 209 9.82 -13.93 -9.30
CA ALA A 209 10.57 -13.38 -10.41
C ALA A 209 10.21 -14.03 -11.75
N SER A 210 9.94 -15.34 -11.76
CA SER A 210 9.46 -16.04 -12.96
C SER A 210 8.03 -15.64 -13.32
N ILE A 211 7.15 -15.51 -12.30
CA ILE A 211 5.77 -15.03 -12.51
C ILE A 211 5.79 -13.62 -13.11
N TYR A 212 6.59 -12.71 -12.55
CA TYR A 212 6.71 -11.34 -13.03
C TYR A 212 7.19 -11.23 -14.48
N ARG A 213 8.09 -12.14 -14.90
CA ARG A 213 8.71 -12.13 -16.24
C ARG A 213 8.02 -13.05 -17.24
N ASN A 214 6.97 -13.75 -16.85
CA ASN A 214 6.25 -14.62 -17.77
C ASN A 214 5.44 -13.81 -18.81
N PHE A 215 5.05 -14.49 -19.89
CA PHE A 215 4.34 -13.85 -20.98
C PHE A 215 2.99 -13.28 -20.55
N GLU A 216 2.24 -14.00 -19.72
CA GLU A 216 0.91 -13.62 -19.24
C GLU A 216 0.96 -12.34 -18.40
N THR A 217 1.91 -12.24 -17.46
CA THR A 217 2.10 -11.04 -16.64
C THR A 217 2.53 -9.84 -17.47
N MET A 218 3.44 -10.06 -18.44
CA MET A 218 3.87 -8.98 -19.34
C MET A 218 2.74 -8.53 -20.29
N GLN A 219 1.86 -9.44 -20.70
CA GLN A 219 0.67 -9.10 -21.47
C GLN A 219 -0.31 -8.29 -20.60
N GLN A 220 -0.58 -8.72 -19.38
CA GLN A 220 -1.41 -7.99 -18.40
C GLN A 220 -0.88 -6.56 -18.17
N GLN A 221 0.44 -6.38 -18.00
CA GLN A 221 1.04 -5.05 -17.89
C GLN A 221 0.73 -4.15 -19.09
N ARG A 222 0.83 -4.67 -20.30
CA ARG A 222 0.53 -3.90 -21.53
C ARG A 222 -0.95 -3.49 -21.60
N GLU A 223 -1.84 -4.40 -21.22
CA GLU A 223 -3.28 -4.15 -21.17
C GLU A 223 -3.62 -3.09 -20.12
N ASP A 224 -3.00 -3.17 -18.94
CA ASP A 224 -3.20 -2.21 -17.85
C ASP A 224 -2.66 -0.81 -18.22
N ILE A 225 -1.49 -0.73 -18.84
CA ILE A 225 -0.95 0.51 -19.38
C ILE A 225 -1.96 1.13 -20.37
N GLN A 226 -2.53 0.32 -21.27
CA GLN A 226 -3.50 0.82 -22.25
C GLN A 226 -4.81 1.30 -21.58
N LYS A 227 -5.33 0.58 -20.59
CA LYS A 227 -6.52 1.00 -19.82
C LYS A 227 -6.29 2.34 -19.12
N LEU A 228 -5.14 2.49 -18.43
CA LEU A 228 -4.79 3.74 -17.75
C LEU A 228 -4.63 4.90 -18.76
N LEU A 229 -3.96 4.68 -19.89
CA LEU A 229 -3.82 5.70 -20.95
C LEU A 229 -5.16 6.10 -21.55
N ASN A 230 -6.09 5.18 -21.71
CA ASN A 230 -7.44 5.47 -22.19
C ASN A 230 -8.21 6.32 -21.18
N THR A 231 -8.12 5.99 -19.88
CA THR A 231 -8.74 6.78 -18.80
C THR A 231 -8.17 8.20 -18.74
N ILE A 232 -6.84 8.35 -18.84
CA ILE A 232 -6.14 9.66 -18.87
C ILE A 232 -6.63 10.51 -20.06
N LYS A 233 -6.92 9.90 -21.21
CA LYS A 233 -7.42 10.59 -22.41
C LYS A 233 -8.92 10.89 -22.37
N GLY A 234 -9.62 10.48 -21.32
CA GLY A 234 -11.08 10.61 -21.24
C GLY A 234 -11.84 9.65 -22.17
N VAL A 235 -11.21 8.58 -22.60
CA VAL A 235 -11.77 7.53 -23.44
C VAL A 235 -11.93 6.29 -22.55
N GLY A 236 -12.95 6.28 -21.72
CA GLY A 236 -13.31 5.17 -20.85
C GLY A 236 -14.77 4.81 -20.95
#